data_f72c355bf372098ae6d195b03e65568a
#
_entry.id   f72c355bf372098ae6d195b03e65568a
#
_cell.length_a   1.000
_cell.length_b   1.000
_cell.length_c   1.000
_cell.angle_alpha   90.00
_cell.angle_beta   90.00
_cell.angle_gamma   90.00
#
_symmetry.space_group_name_H-M   'P 1'
#
loop_
_entity.id
_entity.type
_entity.pdbx_description
1 polymer ?
#
loop_
_entity_poly.entity_id
_entity_poly.type
_entity_poly.pdbx_seq_one_letter_code
_entity_poly.pdbx_strand_id
1 'polypeptide(L)'
;MLIIKTGNDTIEVSLKRGTSLIIREVFMLETGTKAPDFTLQDQNGEEKRLSDYKGRKVILYFYPKDNTPGCTKQACSFGELMPQFTEKGAVILGVSKDSVASHKKFEEKYGLPFTLLSDPDRKVIELYDVWKEKKNYGKVTMGVVRSTYLIDEKGIIIKAYGNVKAAENPEQMLNAIGG
;
A
#
# COMPACT_ATOMS: atom_id res chain seq x y z
N MET A 1 36.32 -4.53 8.65
CA MET A 1 35.67 -5.40 7.65
C MET A 1 34.18 -5.46 7.99
N LEU A 2 33.35 -4.95 7.14
CA LEU A 2 31.91 -4.96 7.33
C LEU A 2 31.39 -6.23 6.67
N ILE A 3 30.77 -7.12 7.41
CA ILE A 3 30.13 -8.32 6.84
C ILE A 3 28.61 -8.08 6.88
N ILE A 4 27.99 -7.99 5.72
CA ILE A 4 26.53 -7.91 5.55
C ILE A 4 26.06 -9.32 5.23
N LYS A 5 25.24 -9.92 6.11
CA LYS A 5 24.53 -11.16 5.82
C LYS A 5 23.05 -10.83 5.63
N THR A 6 22.51 -11.16 4.48
CA THR A 6 21.08 -11.13 4.23
C THR A 6 20.52 -12.52 4.45
N GLY A 7 19.68 -12.68 5.44
CA GLY A 7 18.87 -13.87 5.65
C GLY A 7 17.48 -13.40 6.02
N ASN A 8 16.44 -14.17 5.71
CA ASN A 8 15.03 -13.83 5.88
C ASN A 8 14.77 -12.72 6.88
N ASP A 9 14.49 -11.50 6.37
CA ASP A 9 13.99 -10.33 7.10
C ASP A 9 14.94 -9.60 8.07
N THR A 10 16.22 -9.88 8.07
CA THR A 10 17.18 -9.16 8.91
C THR A 10 18.51 -8.90 8.21
N ILE A 11 18.99 -7.65 8.29
CA ILE A 11 20.36 -7.30 7.94
C ILE A 11 21.18 -7.32 9.22
N GLU A 12 22.09 -8.26 9.35
CA GLU A 12 23.05 -8.32 10.44
C GLU A 12 24.30 -7.50 10.05
N VAL A 13 24.50 -6.37 10.69
CA VAL A 13 25.70 -5.56 10.53
C VAL A 13 26.66 -5.89 11.67
N SER A 14 27.71 -6.65 11.37
CA SER A 14 28.77 -6.92 12.34
C SER A 14 29.75 -5.74 12.42
N LEU A 15 29.77 -5.06 13.56
CA LEU A 15 30.71 -3.98 13.85
C LEU A 15 32.01 -4.56 14.49
N LYS A 16 33.17 -3.97 14.13
CA LYS A 16 34.42 -4.26 14.81
C LYS A 16 34.30 -3.95 16.31
N ARG A 17 34.05 -4.91 17.15
CA ARG A 17 34.03 -5.01 18.60
C ARG A 17 32.99 -5.96 19.16
N GLY A 18 32.50 -6.92 18.33
CA GLY A 18 31.58 -7.96 18.84
C GLY A 18 30.15 -7.50 19.15
N THR A 19 29.76 -6.29 18.73
CA THR A 19 28.40 -5.83 18.86
C THR A 19 27.71 -6.03 17.52
N SER A 20 26.74 -6.94 17.47
CA SER A 20 25.85 -7.13 16.31
C SER A 20 24.65 -6.19 16.45
N LEU A 21 24.44 -5.33 15.48
CA LEU A 21 23.23 -4.50 15.40
C LEU A 21 22.28 -5.19 14.44
N ILE A 22 21.19 -5.71 14.96
CA ILE A 22 20.10 -6.22 14.13
C ILE A 22 19.28 -5.00 13.71
N ILE A 23 19.47 -4.53 12.49
CA ILE A 23 18.60 -3.51 11.90
C ILE A 23 17.40 -4.26 11.34
N ARG A 24 16.27 -4.19 12.05
CA ARG A 24 14.99 -4.51 11.42
C ARG A 24 14.68 -3.39 10.43
N GLU A 25 15.01 -3.61 9.18
CA GLU A 25 14.41 -2.78 8.13
C GLU A 25 12.89 -2.96 8.16
N VAL A 26 12.19 -1.90 7.79
CA VAL A 26 10.73 -1.87 7.70
C VAL A 26 10.33 -2.72 6.50
N PHE A 27 10.26 -4.03 6.70
CA PHE A 27 9.89 -4.94 5.63
C PHE A 27 8.37 -4.88 5.41
N MET A 28 7.99 -4.75 4.16
CA MET A 28 6.66 -5.03 3.65
C MET A 28 6.48 -6.56 3.52
N LEU A 29 5.25 -7.00 3.26
CA LEU A 29 5.01 -8.40 2.94
C LEU A 29 5.84 -8.81 1.71
N GLU A 30 6.39 -10.02 1.77
CA GLU A 30 7.31 -10.52 0.74
C GLU A 30 6.61 -10.77 -0.60
N THR A 31 7.32 -10.44 -1.68
CA THR A 31 6.93 -10.85 -3.03
C THR A 31 7.01 -12.37 -3.18
N GLY A 32 6.11 -12.95 -3.99
CA GLY A 32 5.98 -14.39 -4.16
C GLY A 32 5.10 -15.07 -3.11
N THR A 33 4.64 -14.34 -2.09
CA THR A 33 3.71 -14.86 -1.08
C THR A 33 2.26 -14.53 -1.42
N LYS A 34 1.34 -15.31 -0.87
CA LYS A 34 -0.09 -15.05 -1.01
C LYS A 34 -0.46 -13.77 -0.25
N ALA A 35 -1.13 -12.85 -0.92
CA ALA A 35 -1.70 -11.68 -0.27
C ALA A 35 -2.74 -12.10 0.77
N PRO A 36 -2.64 -11.63 2.02
CA PRO A 36 -3.64 -11.91 3.05
C PRO A 36 -5.03 -11.45 2.62
N ASP A 37 -6.03 -12.34 2.69
CA ASP A 37 -7.41 -11.97 2.39
C ASP A 37 -8.00 -11.09 3.49
N PHE A 38 -8.90 -10.20 3.11
CA PHE A 38 -9.58 -9.30 4.05
C PHE A 38 -10.99 -8.94 3.54
N THR A 39 -11.79 -8.41 4.43
CA THR A 39 -13.09 -7.81 4.12
C THR A 39 -13.16 -6.42 4.73
N LEU A 40 -13.43 -5.40 3.91
CA LEU A 40 -13.63 -4.01 4.32
C LEU A 40 -14.85 -3.42 3.60
N GLN A 41 -15.43 -2.37 4.16
CA GLN A 41 -16.47 -1.60 3.49
C GLN A 41 -15.87 -0.59 2.52
N ASP A 42 -16.49 -0.47 1.35
CA ASP A 42 -16.15 0.56 0.38
C ASP A 42 -16.81 1.92 0.71
N GLN A 43 -16.59 2.92 -0.14
CA GLN A 43 -17.18 4.26 -0.01
C GLN A 43 -18.71 4.30 -0.07
N ASN A 44 -19.36 3.22 -0.50
CA ASN A 44 -20.82 3.08 -0.52
C ASN A 44 -21.36 2.24 0.65
N GLY A 45 -20.46 1.76 1.53
CA GLY A 45 -20.79 0.89 2.64
C GLY A 45 -20.97 -0.57 2.26
N GLU A 46 -20.63 -0.95 1.04
CA GLU A 46 -20.67 -2.34 0.59
C GLU A 46 -19.41 -3.10 1.01
N GLU A 47 -19.58 -4.32 1.47
CA GLU A 47 -18.45 -5.20 1.78
C GLU A 47 -17.72 -5.63 0.51
N LYS A 48 -16.40 -5.47 0.51
CA LYS A 48 -15.49 -5.94 -0.54
C LYS A 48 -14.42 -6.84 0.08
N ARG A 49 -14.17 -7.97 -0.55
CA ARG A 49 -13.11 -8.91 -0.17
C ARG A 49 -12.01 -8.86 -1.23
N LEU A 50 -10.76 -9.02 -0.80
CA LEU A 50 -9.67 -9.13 -1.76
C LEU A 50 -9.88 -10.33 -2.71
N SER A 51 -10.40 -11.44 -2.19
CA SER A 51 -10.69 -12.65 -2.97
C SER A 51 -11.77 -12.47 -4.04
N ASP A 52 -12.60 -11.41 -3.98
CA ASP A 52 -13.60 -11.09 -5.01
C ASP A 52 -12.94 -10.64 -6.33
N TYR A 53 -11.67 -10.24 -6.28
CA TYR A 53 -10.89 -9.77 -7.43
C TYR A 53 -10.00 -10.84 -8.06
N LYS A 54 -10.16 -12.13 -7.69
CA LYS A 54 -9.44 -13.23 -8.34
C LYS A 54 -9.65 -13.21 -9.85
N GLY A 55 -8.60 -13.49 -10.60
CA GLY A 55 -8.59 -13.40 -12.06
C GLY A 55 -8.28 -12.00 -12.59
N ARG A 56 -8.05 -11.03 -11.71
CA ARG A 56 -7.63 -9.66 -12.06
C ARG A 56 -6.38 -9.28 -11.28
N LYS A 57 -5.53 -8.46 -11.85
CA LYS A 57 -4.44 -7.82 -11.12
C LYS A 57 -5.02 -6.77 -10.18
N VAL A 58 -4.49 -6.69 -8.96
CA VAL A 58 -4.94 -5.71 -7.96
C VAL A 58 -3.78 -4.79 -7.59
N ILE A 59 -3.99 -3.50 -7.74
CA ILE A 59 -3.15 -2.46 -7.16
C ILE A 59 -3.79 -2.08 -5.83
N LEU A 60 -3.20 -2.55 -4.74
CA LEU A 60 -3.64 -2.27 -3.37
C LEU A 60 -2.72 -1.22 -2.78
N TYR A 61 -3.19 0.03 -2.67
CA TYR A 61 -2.39 1.11 -2.11
C TYR A 61 -2.93 1.60 -0.77
N PHE A 62 -2.02 1.87 0.15
CA PHE A 62 -2.30 2.38 1.50
C PHE A 62 -1.85 3.83 1.58
N TYR A 63 -2.71 4.69 2.11
CA TYR A 63 -2.44 6.12 2.22
C TYR A 63 -2.89 6.70 3.57
N PRO A 64 -2.25 7.79 4.04
CA PRO A 64 -2.47 8.28 5.39
C PRO A 64 -3.86 8.83 5.68
N LYS A 65 -4.43 9.66 4.77
CA LYS A 65 -5.69 10.36 5.05
C LYS A 65 -6.31 10.99 3.81
N ASP A 66 -7.64 10.91 3.68
CA ASP A 66 -8.44 11.60 2.66
C ASP A 66 -8.20 13.11 2.66
N ASN A 67 -8.38 13.72 1.51
CA ASN A 67 -8.34 15.18 1.32
C ASN A 67 -7.04 15.87 1.76
N THR A 68 -5.94 15.16 1.96
CA THR A 68 -4.61 15.75 2.13
C THR A 68 -3.96 15.97 0.76
N PRO A 69 -3.09 16.99 0.58
CA PRO A 69 -2.53 17.33 -0.73
C PRO A 69 -1.85 16.16 -1.45
N GLY A 70 -1.02 15.41 -0.74
CA GLY A 70 -0.32 14.26 -1.31
C GLY A 70 -1.26 13.09 -1.65
N CYS A 71 -2.21 12.76 -0.77
CA CYS A 71 -3.16 11.68 -1.02
C CYS A 71 -4.12 12.01 -2.16
N THR A 72 -4.56 13.28 -2.24
CA THR A 72 -5.39 13.76 -3.35
C THR A 72 -4.65 13.67 -4.67
N LYS A 73 -3.38 14.12 -4.72
CA LYS A 73 -2.56 14.02 -5.92
C LYS A 73 -2.40 12.57 -6.38
N GLN A 74 -2.09 11.65 -5.47
CA GLN A 74 -1.97 10.23 -5.78
C GLN A 74 -3.27 9.64 -6.33
N ALA A 75 -4.40 9.91 -5.67
CA ALA A 75 -5.71 9.41 -6.06
C ALA A 75 -6.14 9.94 -7.43
N CYS A 76 -6.00 11.25 -7.68
CA CYS A 76 -6.31 11.84 -8.98
C CYS A 76 -5.45 11.25 -10.11
N SER A 77 -4.14 11.08 -9.87
CA SER A 77 -3.25 10.47 -10.86
C SER A 77 -3.58 9.00 -11.14
N PHE A 78 -4.00 8.22 -10.14
CA PHE A 78 -4.56 6.89 -10.37
C PHE A 78 -5.84 6.95 -11.21
N GLY A 79 -6.71 7.91 -10.93
CA GLY A 79 -7.96 8.13 -11.68
C GLY A 79 -7.70 8.47 -13.15
N GLU A 80 -6.75 9.35 -13.44
CA GLU A 80 -6.34 9.72 -14.79
C GLU A 80 -5.79 8.54 -15.59
N LEU A 81 -5.04 7.65 -14.93
CA LEU A 81 -4.47 6.45 -15.53
C LEU A 81 -5.42 5.23 -15.54
N MET A 82 -6.61 5.35 -14.95
CA MET A 82 -7.56 4.24 -14.82
C MET A 82 -7.87 3.51 -16.13
N PRO A 83 -8.06 4.19 -17.29
CA PRO A 83 -8.29 3.49 -18.55
C PRO A 83 -7.14 2.54 -18.91
N GLN A 84 -5.89 2.95 -18.69
CA GLN A 84 -4.72 2.13 -19.00
C GLN A 84 -4.59 0.94 -18.03
N PHE A 85 -4.94 1.12 -16.75
CA PHE A 85 -5.00 0.02 -15.78
C PHE A 85 -6.09 -0.99 -16.14
N THR A 86 -7.26 -0.51 -16.54
CA THR A 86 -8.39 -1.36 -16.95
C THR A 86 -8.05 -2.18 -18.19
N GLU A 87 -7.38 -1.58 -19.18
CA GLU A 87 -6.91 -2.28 -20.39
C GLU A 87 -5.93 -3.42 -20.05
N LYS A 88 -5.12 -3.24 -19.03
CA LYS A 88 -4.18 -4.27 -18.51
C LYS A 88 -4.83 -5.26 -17.53
N GLY A 89 -6.15 -5.24 -17.37
CA GLY A 89 -6.89 -6.13 -16.50
C GLY A 89 -6.67 -5.86 -15.00
N ALA A 90 -6.27 -4.67 -14.63
CA ALA A 90 -6.01 -4.28 -13.25
C ALA A 90 -7.16 -3.49 -12.63
N VAL A 91 -7.34 -3.66 -11.33
CA VAL A 91 -8.20 -2.85 -10.47
C VAL A 91 -7.38 -2.11 -9.45
N ILE A 92 -7.90 -0.97 -8.98
CA ILE A 92 -7.25 -0.15 -7.96
C ILE A 92 -8.12 -0.17 -6.71
N LEU A 93 -7.50 -0.48 -5.57
CA LEU A 93 -8.10 -0.44 -4.24
C LEU A 93 -7.26 0.47 -3.36
N GLY A 94 -7.84 1.56 -2.88
CA GLY A 94 -7.19 2.46 -1.94
C GLY A 94 -7.67 2.17 -0.52
N VAL A 95 -6.76 2.04 0.44
CA VAL A 95 -7.07 1.76 1.84
C VAL A 95 -6.54 2.87 2.73
N SER A 96 -7.39 3.39 3.58
CA SER A 96 -6.99 4.24 4.70
C SER A 96 -7.86 3.98 5.94
N LYS A 97 -7.53 4.61 7.05
CA LYS A 97 -8.33 4.52 8.28
C LYS A 97 -9.49 5.50 8.34
N ASP A 98 -9.73 6.23 7.24
CA ASP A 98 -10.88 7.12 7.16
C ASP A 98 -12.19 6.33 7.10
N SER A 99 -13.28 6.97 7.51
CA SER A 99 -14.60 6.35 7.51
C SER A 99 -15.19 6.24 6.10
N VAL A 100 -16.17 5.35 5.94
CA VAL A 100 -16.99 5.23 4.71
C VAL A 100 -17.51 6.58 4.24
N ALA A 101 -18.04 7.39 5.16
CA ALA A 101 -18.57 8.73 4.84
C ALA A 101 -17.46 9.70 4.36
N SER A 102 -16.25 9.59 4.90
CA SER A 102 -15.10 10.37 4.43
C SER A 102 -14.70 9.96 3.01
N HIS A 103 -14.58 8.66 2.77
CA HIS A 103 -14.27 8.11 1.45
C HIS A 103 -15.31 8.51 0.40
N LYS A 104 -16.61 8.50 0.76
CA LYS A 104 -17.67 8.93 -0.15
C LYS A 104 -17.50 10.39 -0.57
N LYS A 105 -17.26 11.27 0.37
CA LYS A 105 -16.99 12.70 0.08
C LYS A 105 -15.72 12.89 -0.75
N PHE A 106 -14.70 12.08 -0.50
CA PHE A 106 -13.44 12.15 -1.24
C PHE A 106 -13.63 11.69 -2.69
N GLU A 107 -14.31 10.56 -2.89
CA GLU A 107 -14.69 10.06 -4.22
C GLU A 107 -15.49 11.11 -5.01
N GLU A 108 -16.58 11.63 -4.43
CA GLU A 108 -17.46 12.60 -5.10
C GLU A 108 -16.74 13.91 -5.44
N LYS A 109 -15.93 14.40 -4.51
CA LYS A 109 -15.20 15.67 -4.69
C LYS A 109 -14.22 15.65 -5.85
N TYR A 110 -13.56 14.52 -6.06
CA TYR A 110 -12.51 14.38 -7.08
C TYR A 110 -12.88 13.44 -8.24
N GLY A 111 -14.09 12.90 -8.25
CA GLY A 111 -14.56 12.00 -9.30
C GLY A 111 -13.70 10.74 -9.43
N LEU A 112 -13.34 10.12 -8.29
CA LEU A 112 -12.43 8.97 -8.29
C LEU A 112 -13.12 7.73 -8.87
N PRO A 113 -12.60 7.11 -9.95
CA PRO A 113 -13.27 6.01 -10.64
C PRO A 113 -12.91 4.62 -10.10
N PHE A 114 -12.47 4.51 -8.86
CA PHE A 114 -12.03 3.25 -8.25
C PHE A 114 -12.50 3.14 -6.79
N THR A 115 -12.28 1.97 -6.20
CA THR A 115 -12.75 1.64 -4.86
C THR A 115 -11.82 2.17 -3.78
N LEU A 116 -12.42 2.84 -2.79
CA LEU A 116 -11.77 3.23 -1.53
C LEU A 116 -12.34 2.36 -0.40
N LEU A 117 -11.44 1.81 0.42
CA LEU A 117 -11.78 0.85 1.48
C LEU A 117 -11.48 1.45 2.85
N SER A 118 -12.48 1.41 3.72
CA SER A 118 -12.43 1.98 5.08
C SER A 118 -11.90 0.94 6.08
N ASP A 119 -10.77 1.25 6.72
CA ASP A 119 -10.17 0.42 7.77
C ASP A 119 -9.91 1.24 9.06
N PRO A 120 -10.98 1.73 9.73
CA PRO A 120 -10.85 2.59 10.91
C PRO A 120 -10.16 1.88 12.08
N ASP A 121 -10.31 0.57 12.18
CA ASP A 121 -9.68 -0.26 13.20
C ASP A 121 -8.24 -0.65 12.84
N ARG A 122 -7.74 -0.31 11.66
CA ARG A 122 -6.39 -0.60 11.14
C ARG A 122 -6.06 -2.09 11.00
N LYS A 123 -7.04 -2.96 10.97
CA LYS A 123 -6.84 -4.41 10.90
C LYS A 123 -6.07 -4.82 9.64
N VAL A 124 -6.46 -4.28 8.49
CA VAL A 124 -5.82 -4.57 7.21
C VAL A 124 -4.51 -3.78 7.05
N ILE A 125 -4.49 -2.53 7.51
CA ILE A 125 -3.30 -1.68 7.54
C ILE A 125 -2.16 -2.35 8.34
N GLU A 126 -2.48 -2.95 9.49
CA GLU A 126 -1.50 -3.68 10.31
C GLU A 126 -1.17 -5.05 9.69
N LEU A 127 -2.16 -5.76 9.11
CA LEU A 127 -1.98 -7.04 8.43
C LEU A 127 -1.01 -6.94 7.25
N TYR A 128 -1.03 -5.82 6.52
CA TYR A 128 -0.13 -5.54 5.39
C TYR A 128 1.16 -4.84 5.80
N ASP A 129 1.41 -4.74 7.10
CA ASP A 129 2.65 -4.20 7.69
C ASP A 129 3.00 -2.77 7.23
N VAL A 130 1.99 -1.92 7.08
CA VAL A 130 2.16 -0.51 6.67
C VAL A 130 1.88 0.50 7.79
N TRP A 131 1.59 0.04 9.01
CA TRP A 131 1.46 0.86 10.22
C TRP A 131 2.80 0.95 10.93
N LYS A 132 3.49 2.08 10.81
CA LYS A 132 4.88 2.24 11.23
C LYS A 132 5.12 3.52 12.02
N GLU A 133 6.24 3.55 12.73
CA GLU A 133 6.74 4.79 13.31
C GLU A 133 7.13 5.79 12.22
N LYS A 134 6.68 7.02 12.39
CA LYS A 134 7.04 8.16 11.55
C LYS A 134 7.70 9.23 12.40
N LYS A 135 8.86 9.70 11.97
CA LYS A 135 9.54 10.85 12.58
C LYS A 135 9.18 12.11 11.81
N ASN A 136 8.48 13.04 12.46
CA ASN A 136 8.18 14.35 11.91
C ASN A 136 8.63 15.42 12.90
N TYR A 137 9.53 16.31 12.49
CA TYR A 137 10.03 17.43 13.32
C TYR A 137 10.45 17.00 14.74
N GLY A 138 11.18 15.87 14.86
CA GLY A 138 11.66 15.35 16.15
C GLY A 138 10.61 14.62 17.00
N LYS A 139 9.35 14.55 16.56
CA LYS A 139 8.31 13.73 17.20
C LYS A 139 8.17 12.39 16.49
N VAL A 140 8.12 11.33 17.28
CA VAL A 140 7.83 9.97 16.80
C VAL A 140 6.33 9.71 16.96
N THR A 141 5.66 9.37 15.87
CA THR A 141 4.24 9.03 15.86
C THR A 141 4.01 7.79 15.02
N MET A 142 3.00 6.99 15.36
CA MET A 142 2.56 5.88 14.51
C MET A 142 1.66 6.40 13.38
N GLY A 143 1.82 5.84 12.19
CA GLY A 143 1.00 6.23 11.05
C GLY A 143 1.11 5.29 9.87
N VAL A 144 0.19 5.43 8.92
CA VAL A 144 0.23 4.69 7.66
C VAL A 144 1.41 5.19 6.82
N VAL A 145 2.33 4.30 6.50
CA VAL A 145 3.37 4.56 5.49
C VAL A 145 2.75 4.34 4.13
N ARG A 146 2.83 5.36 3.26
CA ARG A 146 2.32 5.27 1.88
C ARG A 146 3.00 4.13 1.15
N SER A 147 2.25 3.10 0.85
CA SER A 147 2.78 1.83 0.31
C SER A 147 1.83 1.27 -0.73
N THR A 148 2.35 0.50 -1.66
CA THR A 148 1.54 -0.10 -2.73
C THR A 148 2.02 -1.51 -3.02
N TYR A 149 1.07 -2.44 -3.08
CA TYR A 149 1.26 -3.81 -3.51
C TYR A 149 0.66 -4.02 -4.89
N LEU A 150 1.36 -4.75 -5.75
CA LEU A 150 0.80 -5.34 -6.96
C LEU A 150 0.58 -6.82 -6.72
N ILE A 151 -0.67 -7.25 -6.86
CA ILE A 151 -1.12 -8.62 -6.64
C ILE A 151 -1.57 -9.18 -7.99
N ASP A 152 -1.14 -10.38 -8.31
CA ASP A 152 -1.50 -11.05 -9.56
C ASP A 152 -2.91 -11.67 -9.52
N GLU A 153 -3.34 -12.24 -10.64
CA GLU A 153 -4.64 -12.87 -10.83
C GLU A 153 -4.89 -14.08 -9.91
N LYS A 154 -3.81 -14.66 -9.36
CA LYS A 154 -3.86 -15.79 -8.41
C LYS A 154 -3.88 -15.34 -6.95
N GLY A 155 -3.74 -14.03 -6.72
CA GLY A 155 -3.67 -13.46 -5.37
C GLY A 155 -2.26 -13.49 -4.77
N ILE A 156 -1.22 -13.57 -5.60
CA ILE A 156 0.19 -13.53 -5.17
C ILE A 156 0.73 -12.11 -5.27
N ILE A 157 1.43 -11.66 -4.25
CA ILE A 157 2.13 -10.37 -4.26
C ILE A 157 3.33 -10.47 -5.22
N ILE A 158 3.30 -9.71 -6.31
CA ILE A 158 4.38 -9.71 -7.30
C ILE A 158 5.30 -8.49 -7.20
N LYS A 159 4.82 -7.40 -6.60
CA LYS A 159 5.62 -6.22 -6.25
C LYS A 159 5.13 -5.62 -4.93
N ALA A 160 6.06 -5.07 -4.17
CA ALA A 160 5.76 -4.33 -2.94
C ALA A 160 6.66 -3.08 -2.90
N TYR A 161 6.03 -1.91 -2.78
CA TYR A 161 6.71 -0.62 -2.74
C TYR A 161 6.33 0.12 -1.45
N GLY A 162 7.28 0.30 -0.57
CA GLY A 162 7.13 1.06 0.67
C GLY A 162 7.60 2.51 0.54
N ASN A 163 7.05 3.39 1.35
CA ASN A 163 7.41 4.81 1.40
C ASN A 163 7.41 5.50 0.03
N VAL A 164 6.41 5.19 -0.80
CA VAL A 164 6.33 5.70 -2.17
C VAL A 164 5.98 7.19 -2.20
N LYS A 165 6.44 7.87 -3.24
CA LYS A 165 6.07 9.25 -3.52
C LYS A 165 4.71 9.31 -4.21
N ALA A 166 3.81 10.12 -3.67
CA ALA A 166 2.43 10.24 -4.14
C ALA A 166 2.32 10.56 -5.64
N ALA A 167 3.18 11.44 -6.15
CA ALA A 167 3.15 11.88 -7.53
C ALA A 167 3.70 10.84 -8.54
N GLU A 168 4.62 9.97 -8.10
CA GLU A 168 5.35 9.04 -8.97
C GLU A 168 4.73 7.64 -8.94
N ASN A 169 4.05 7.29 -7.84
CA ASN A 169 3.57 5.93 -7.61
C ASN A 169 2.56 5.42 -8.65
N PRO A 170 1.59 6.19 -9.16
CA PRO A 170 0.66 5.68 -10.18
C PRO A 170 1.37 5.24 -11.47
N GLU A 171 2.30 6.03 -11.99
CA GLU A 171 3.09 5.65 -13.17
C GLU A 171 4.03 4.47 -12.88
N GLN A 172 4.64 4.44 -11.69
CA GLN A 172 5.45 3.31 -11.24
C GLN A 172 4.65 2.00 -11.29
N MET A 173 3.38 2.03 -10.85
CA MET A 173 2.51 0.86 -10.88
C MET A 173 2.10 0.47 -12.30
N LEU A 174 1.82 1.45 -13.16
CA LEU A 174 1.49 1.20 -14.56
C LEU A 174 2.66 0.52 -15.30
N ASN A 175 3.88 0.98 -15.05
CA ASN A 175 5.08 0.36 -15.60
C ASN A 175 5.32 -1.05 -15.05
N ALA A 176 5.05 -1.27 -13.75
CA ALA A 176 5.21 -2.57 -13.10
C ALA A 176 4.26 -3.64 -13.65
N ILE A 177 3.08 -3.26 -14.13
CA ILE A 177 2.10 -4.18 -14.73
C ILE A 177 2.49 -4.56 -16.15
N GLY A 178 3.19 -3.68 -16.86
CA GLY A 178 3.57 -3.88 -18.28
C GLY A 178 4.82 -4.72 -18.50
N GLY A 179 5.54 -5.04 -17.42
CA GLY A 179 6.80 -5.82 -17.47
C GLY A 179 6.61 -7.31 -17.27
#